data_5a25a460b6b61af18f9527e0f688ef3d
#
_entry.id   5a25a460b6b61af18f9527e0f688ef3d
#
_cell.length_a   1.000
_cell.length_b   1.000
_cell.length_c   1.000
_cell.angle_alpha   90.00
_cell.angle_beta   90.00
_cell.angle_gamma   90.00
#
_symmetry.space_group_name_H-M   'P 1'
#
loop_
_entity.id
_entity.type
_entity.pdbx_description
1 polymer ?
#
loop_
_entity_poly.entity_id
_entity_poly.type
_entity_poly.pdbx_seq_one_letter_code
_entity_poly.pdbx_strand_id
1 'polypeptide(L)'
;MKRRTVGLLATAGIIIVGAVFLMRRDTGGVSVDTQPAARKAVFKSSVTASGQIVAQRYADIGSSVMGRLVELRVKEGEAVKAGQIVARIDAVQAAASATAANARVKGAEADLRATADVLQSAQADLDAARSRAQEAQLKLQRTRDLRKDGLVPVAELDSATANADTAAAQVKGAEAMIRRLQQGRDSSERRVAETRADAARVADVLAKTDIVAPISGIVTRLPVQEGEMVVMGIQGQLGTTLMTISDLAAIDAEVKVAEADVLRIQLDQRATVTLEAIPGVPFTGRVVEVGASALPITGTGAAAREFRVKVRLDTPDGRLRPGLTCDAEVLTAERQNVLVVPLQAVVVRTDADGRERTGVFVADGRAVRFQPVTTGLIGGLDIEVSGLNEGTPVVTGPFQALRDLKDGQAVRTRAAS
;
A
#
# COMPACT_ATOMS: atom_id res chain seq x y z
N MET A 1 -40.55 100.82 18.41
CA MET A 1 -39.77 99.81 19.18
C MET A 1 -39.94 98.39 18.69
N LYS A 2 -40.53 98.04 17.53
CA LYS A 2 -40.76 96.63 17.07
C LYS A 2 -39.79 96.05 16.03
N ARG A 3 -38.81 96.85 15.50
CA ARG A 3 -37.82 96.42 14.49
C ARG A 3 -36.45 95.90 15.05
N ARG A 4 -36.11 96.27 16.30
CA ARG A 4 -34.82 95.85 16.87
C ARG A 4 -34.86 94.48 17.59
N THR A 5 -36.04 94.02 18.02
CA THR A 5 -36.19 92.71 18.67
C THR A 5 -36.26 91.57 17.69
N VAL A 6 -36.68 91.80 16.46
CA VAL A 6 -36.73 90.73 15.42
C VAL A 6 -35.32 90.39 14.90
N GLY A 7 -34.40 91.39 14.83
CA GLY A 7 -33.00 91.17 14.47
C GLY A 7 -32.21 90.30 15.48
N LEU A 8 -32.43 90.51 16.78
CA LEU A 8 -31.77 89.78 17.84
C LEU A 8 -32.21 88.26 17.93
N LEU A 9 -33.50 88.03 17.65
CA LEU A 9 -34.01 86.66 17.57
C LEU A 9 -33.55 85.89 16.35
N ALA A 10 -33.35 86.58 15.21
CA ALA A 10 -32.83 85.92 13.98
C ALA A 10 -31.35 85.59 14.13
N THR A 11 -30.51 86.45 14.77
CA THR A 11 -29.08 86.18 15.04
C THR A 11 -28.92 85.06 16.08
N ALA A 12 -29.74 84.98 17.15
CA ALA A 12 -29.72 83.93 18.13
C ALA A 12 -30.16 82.57 17.45
N GLY A 13 -31.15 82.60 16.55
CA GLY A 13 -31.51 81.37 15.78
C GLY A 13 -30.41 80.85 14.88
N ILE A 14 -29.69 81.75 14.18
CA ILE A 14 -28.56 81.38 13.31
C ILE A 14 -27.39 80.81 14.14
N ILE A 15 -27.12 81.34 15.35
CA ILE A 15 -26.07 80.85 16.26
C ILE A 15 -26.45 79.47 16.81
N ILE A 16 -27.71 79.28 17.18
CA ILE A 16 -28.23 77.98 17.67
C ILE A 16 -28.24 76.96 16.55
N VAL A 17 -28.63 77.31 15.32
CA VAL A 17 -28.58 76.40 14.15
C VAL A 17 -27.15 76.11 13.80
N GLY A 18 -26.24 77.08 13.86
CA GLY A 18 -24.81 76.90 13.66
C GLY A 18 -24.19 76.01 14.74
N ALA A 19 -24.56 76.22 16.04
CA ALA A 19 -24.10 75.40 17.14
C ALA A 19 -24.65 73.94 17.05
N VAL A 20 -25.92 73.80 16.67
CA VAL A 20 -26.53 72.45 16.43
C VAL A 20 -25.94 71.80 15.18
N PHE A 21 -25.58 72.56 14.14
CA PHE A 21 -24.90 72.03 12.95
C PHE A 21 -23.43 71.66 13.25
N LEU A 22 -22.76 72.41 14.12
CA LEU A 22 -21.42 72.08 14.63
C LEU A 22 -21.46 70.93 15.62
N MET A 23 -22.49 70.77 16.42
CA MET A 23 -22.71 69.58 17.30
C MET A 23 -23.17 68.36 16.52
N ARG A 24 -23.80 68.54 15.36
CA ARG A 24 -24.14 67.49 14.42
C ARG A 24 -23.08 67.19 13.35
N ARG A 25 -21.89 67.74 13.43
CA ARG A 25 -20.76 67.18 12.75
C ARG A 25 -20.48 65.81 13.39
N ASP A 26 -21.29 64.88 13.00
CA ASP A 26 -21.07 63.46 13.16
C ASP A 26 -19.63 63.24 12.64
N THR A 27 -18.72 63.05 13.58
CA THR A 27 -17.34 62.65 13.24
C THR A 27 -17.48 61.29 12.59
N GLY A 28 -17.54 61.29 11.24
CA GLY A 28 -17.75 60.11 10.40
C GLY A 28 -16.60 59.13 10.55
N GLY A 29 -16.49 58.56 11.73
CA GLY A 29 -15.57 57.44 11.98
C GLY A 29 -16.18 56.18 11.40
N VAL A 30 -15.40 55.45 10.63
CA VAL A 30 -15.77 54.12 10.14
C VAL A 30 -16.03 53.23 11.36
N SER A 31 -17.21 52.57 11.41
CA SER A 31 -17.51 51.63 12.50
C SER A 31 -16.65 50.37 12.28
N VAL A 32 -15.89 49.99 13.30
CA VAL A 32 -15.00 48.83 13.26
C VAL A 32 -15.23 47.95 14.49
N ASP A 33 -15.21 46.65 14.27
CA ASP A 33 -15.25 45.68 15.34
C ASP A 33 -13.81 45.46 15.82
N THR A 34 -13.63 45.36 17.14
CA THR A 34 -12.30 45.16 17.73
C THR A 34 -12.29 43.97 18.67
N GLN A 35 -11.17 43.27 18.69
CA GLN A 35 -10.92 42.17 19.61
C GLN A 35 -9.50 42.36 20.24
N PRO A 36 -9.33 42.12 21.53
CA PRO A 36 -8.00 42.25 22.15
C PRO A 36 -7.09 41.10 21.68
N ALA A 37 -5.83 41.42 21.42
CA ALA A 37 -4.79 40.42 21.24
C ALA A 37 -4.67 39.61 22.54
N ALA A 38 -4.86 38.29 22.46
CA ALA A 38 -4.90 37.41 23.62
C ALA A 38 -3.68 36.50 23.64
N ARG A 39 -3.20 36.20 24.86
CA ARG A 39 -2.16 35.19 25.02
C ARG A 39 -2.76 33.85 25.29
N LYS A 40 -2.44 32.84 24.45
CA LYS A 40 -2.85 31.45 24.63
C LYS A 40 -1.76 30.65 25.30
N ALA A 41 -2.09 29.97 26.40
CA ALA A 41 -1.16 29.10 27.11
C ALA A 41 -0.66 27.96 26.21
N VAL A 42 -1.54 27.38 25.41
CA VAL A 42 -1.22 26.34 24.41
C VAL A 42 -1.91 26.72 23.11
N PHE A 43 -1.14 26.83 22.07
CA PHE A 43 -1.62 27.11 20.72
C PHE A 43 -1.23 25.98 19.79
N LYS A 44 -2.23 25.37 19.14
CA LYS A 44 -2.07 24.20 18.28
C LYS A 44 -2.38 24.57 16.85
N SER A 45 -1.50 24.14 15.95
CA SER A 45 -1.75 24.15 14.52
C SER A 45 -2.02 22.75 14.07
N SER A 46 -3.13 22.53 13.40
CA SER A 46 -3.55 21.22 12.89
C SER A 46 -3.88 21.29 11.41
N VAL A 47 -3.74 20.18 10.74
CA VAL A 47 -4.19 19.95 9.37
C VAL A 47 -5.32 18.93 9.43
N THR A 48 -6.47 19.29 8.88
CA THR A 48 -7.63 18.39 8.78
C THR A 48 -7.68 17.80 7.38
N ALA A 49 -7.87 16.49 7.31
CA ALA A 49 -7.98 15.77 6.05
C ALA A 49 -9.01 14.65 6.17
N SER A 50 -9.83 14.51 5.13
CA SER A 50 -10.84 13.46 5.06
C SER A 50 -10.31 12.22 4.37
N GLY A 51 -10.85 11.06 4.72
CA GLY A 51 -10.42 9.79 4.17
C GLY A 51 -11.32 8.63 4.58
N GLN A 52 -10.73 7.46 4.66
CA GLN A 52 -11.44 6.24 5.01
C GLN A 52 -10.64 5.36 5.98
N ILE A 53 -11.35 4.57 6.74
CA ILE A 53 -10.77 3.53 7.57
C ILE A 53 -10.33 2.36 6.69
N VAL A 54 -9.11 1.88 6.88
CA VAL A 54 -8.54 0.71 6.20
C VAL A 54 -7.94 -0.25 7.21
N ALA A 55 -7.96 -1.53 6.91
CA ALA A 55 -7.17 -2.49 7.69
C ALA A 55 -5.69 -2.32 7.37
N GLN A 56 -4.81 -2.43 8.37
CA GLN A 56 -3.37 -2.39 8.14
C GLN A 56 -2.90 -3.51 7.20
N ARG A 57 -3.48 -4.70 7.35
CA ARG A 57 -3.20 -5.88 6.54
C ARG A 57 -4.48 -6.38 5.92
N TYR A 58 -4.51 -6.48 4.62
CA TYR A 58 -5.59 -7.12 3.88
C TYR A 58 -5.04 -7.87 2.69
N ALA A 59 -5.81 -8.82 2.19
CA ALA A 59 -5.50 -9.58 0.99
C ALA A 59 -6.74 -9.67 0.11
N ASP A 60 -6.61 -9.19 -1.12
CA ASP A 60 -7.59 -9.43 -2.16
C ASP A 60 -7.30 -10.78 -2.80
N ILE A 61 -8.23 -11.71 -2.66
CA ILE A 61 -8.10 -13.09 -3.16
C ILE A 61 -8.75 -13.17 -4.52
N GLY A 62 -7.94 -13.43 -5.53
CA GLY A 62 -8.37 -13.72 -6.88
C GLY A 62 -8.20 -15.19 -7.21
N SER A 63 -8.76 -15.62 -8.34
CA SER A 63 -8.54 -16.97 -8.87
C SER A 63 -7.27 -17.03 -9.72
N SER A 64 -6.48 -18.08 -9.49
CA SER A 64 -5.32 -18.44 -10.32
C SER A 64 -5.67 -19.43 -11.44
N VAL A 65 -6.90 -19.93 -11.46
CA VAL A 65 -7.43 -20.84 -12.49
C VAL A 65 -8.82 -20.35 -12.93
N MET A 66 -9.16 -20.62 -14.16
CA MET A 66 -10.49 -20.32 -14.70
C MET A 66 -11.42 -21.50 -14.45
N GLY A 67 -12.65 -21.22 -14.03
CA GLY A 67 -13.67 -22.26 -13.82
C GLY A 67 -14.92 -21.74 -13.13
N ARG A 68 -15.88 -22.62 -12.89
CA ARG A 68 -17.09 -22.29 -12.13
C ARG A 68 -16.83 -22.44 -10.64
N LEU A 69 -17.27 -21.45 -9.85
CA LEU A 69 -17.27 -21.52 -8.39
C LEU A 69 -18.35 -22.54 -7.94
N VAL A 70 -17.91 -23.64 -7.35
CA VAL A 70 -18.81 -24.75 -6.96
C VAL A 70 -19.25 -24.63 -5.51
N GLU A 71 -18.34 -24.19 -4.66
CA GLU A 71 -18.56 -24.14 -3.21
C GLU A 71 -17.95 -22.88 -2.63
N LEU A 72 -18.72 -22.21 -1.80
CA LEU A 72 -18.30 -21.02 -1.04
C LEU A 72 -18.45 -21.34 0.45
N ARG A 73 -17.33 -21.54 1.15
CA ARG A 73 -17.31 -22.03 2.54
C ARG A 73 -17.37 -20.95 3.59
N VAL A 74 -17.37 -19.71 3.17
CA VAL A 74 -17.34 -18.56 4.06
C VAL A 74 -18.36 -17.51 3.64
N LYS A 75 -18.79 -16.70 4.61
CA LYS A 75 -19.71 -15.59 4.41
C LYS A 75 -19.00 -14.27 4.72
N GLU A 76 -19.53 -13.18 4.20
CA GLU A 76 -19.08 -11.85 4.58
C GLU A 76 -19.28 -11.63 6.10
N GLY A 77 -18.24 -11.10 6.75
CA GLY A 77 -18.19 -10.94 8.21
C GLY A 77 -17.65 -12.15 8.97
N GLU A 78 -17.38 -13.28 8.34
CA GLU A 78 -16.88 -14.48 8.99
C GLU A 78 -15.37 -14.44 9.21
N ALA A 79 -14.91 -14.95 10.36
CA ALA A 79 -13.49 -15.04 10.69
C ALA A 79 -12.87 -16.29 10.04
N VAL A 80 -11.71 -16.12 9.42
CA VAL A 80 -10.96 -17.17 8.74
C VAL A 80 -9.52 -17.24 9.23
N LYS A 81 -8.91 -18.43 9.14
CA LYS A 81 -7.51 -18.66 9.48
C LYS A 81 -6.67 -18.81 8.21
N ALA A 82 -5.41 -18.40 8.29
CA ALA A 82 -4.46 -18.65 7.20
C ALA A 82 -4.38 -20.15 6.87
N GLY A 83 -4.41 -20.48 5.57
CA GLY A 83 -4.46 -21.87 5.06
C GLY A 83 -5.86 -22.52 5.04
N GLN A 84 -6.88 -21.87 5.57
CA GLN A 84 -8.26 -22.35 5.49
C GLN A 84 -8.79 -22.28 4.06
N ILE A 85 -9.42 -23.36 3.57
CA ILE A 85 -10.10 -23.35 2.27
C ILE A 85 -11.36 -22.50 2.40
N VAL A 86 -11.44 -21.44 1.60
CA VAL A 86 -12.55 -20.47 1.62
C VAL A 86 -13.51 -20.63 0.47
N ALA A 87 -13.02 -21.17 -0.67
CA ALA A 87 -13.85 -21.42 -1.84
C ALA A 87 -13.26 -22.58 -2.66
N ARG A 88 -14.08 -23.20 -3.52
CA ARG A 88 -13.66 -24.25 -4.44
C ARG A 88 -14.19 -23.99 -5.83
N ILE A 89 -13.31 -24.10 -6.80
CA ILE A 89 -13.62 -24.07 -8.23
C ILE A 89 -13.83 -25.50 -8.72
N ASP A 90 -14.62 -25.68 -9.77
CA ASP A 90 -14.84 -26.99 -10.40
C ASP A 90 -13.50 -27.65 -10.76
N ALA A 91 -13.20 -28.73 -10.06
CA ALA A 91 -11.95 -29.46 -10.16
C ALA A 91 -12.04 -30.72 -11.04
N VAL A 92 -13.20 -31.04 -11.61
CA VAL A 92 -13.43 -32.32 -12.32
C VAL A 92 -12.40 -32.54 -13.43
N GLN A 93 -12.20 -31.53 -14.29
CA GLN A 93 -11.22 -31.62 -15.38
C GLN A 93 -9.79 -31.67 -14.87
N ALA A 94 -9.45 -30.84 -13.85
CA ALA A 94 -8.12 -30.81 -13.27
C ALA A 94 -7.77 -32.12 -12.57
N ALA A 95 -8.72 -32.71 -11.83
CA ALA A 95 -8.57 -34.01 -11.17
C ALA A 95 -8.38 -35.16 -12.18
N ALA A 96 -9.18 -35.19 -13.27
CA ALA A 96 -8.99 -36.15 -14.34
C ALA A 96 -7.62 -36.04 -14.99
N SER A 97 -7.15 -34.82 -15.25
CA SER A 97 -5.82 -34.54 -15.80
C SER A 97 -4.69 -35.00 -14.88
N ALA A 98 -4.82 -34.73 -13.56
CA ALA A 98 -3.85 -35.18 -12.55
C ALA A 98 -3.80 -36.71 -12.46
N THR A 99 -4.97 -37.39 -12.52
CA THR A 99 -5.05 -38.84 -12.55
C THR A 99 -4.37 -39.42 -13.79
N ALA A 100 -4.58 -38.84 -14.97
CA ALA A 100 -3.95 -39.27 -16.21
C ALA A 100 -2.43 -39.05 -16.17
N ALA A 101 -1.96 -37.92 -15.64
CA ALA A 101 -0.52 -37.62 -15.48
C ALA A 101 0.16 -38.62 -14.53
N ASN A 102 -0.48 -38.95 -13.40
CA ASN A 102 0.02 -39.96 -12.46
C ASN A 102 0.07 -41.36 -13.08
N ALA A 103 -0.89 -41.71 -13.94
CA ALA A 103 -0.85 -42.97 -14.68
C ALA A 103 0.34 -43.05 -15.65
N ARG A 104 0.68 -41.91 -16.32
CA ARG A 104 1.88 -41.85 -17.19
C ARG A 104 3.17 -42.03 -16.39
N VAL A 105 3.28 -41.43 -15.18
CA VAL A 105 4.42 -41.68 -14.30
C VAL A 105 4.59 -43.16 -13.98
N LYS A 106 3.49 -43.84 -13.57
CA LYS A 106 3.52 -45.27 -13.28
C LYS A 106 3.91 -46.13 -14.47
N GLY A 107 3.47 -45.75 -15.68
CA GLY A 107 3.91 -46.36 -16.93
C GLY A 107 5.40 -46.20 -17.18
N ALA A 108 5.93 -44.99 -17.10
CA ALA A 108 7.37 -44.71 -17.26
C ALA A 108 8.25 -45.40 -16.20
N GLU A 109 7.76 -45.56 -14.97
CA GLU A 109 8.45 -46.30 -13.92
C GLU A 109 8.44 -47.80 -14.17
N ALA A 110 7.40 -48.34 -14.80
CA ALA A 110 7.35 -49.75 -15.21
C ALA A 110 8.34 -50.01 -16.36
N ASP A 111 8.42 -49.12 -17.36
CA ASP A 111 9.38 -49.17 -18.44
C ASP A 111 10.82 -49.15 -17.93
N LEU A 112 11.11 -48.28 -16.96
CA LEU A 112 12.44 -48.20 -16.32
C LEU A 112 12.79 -49.51 -15.61
N ARG A 113 11.86 -50.14 -14.89
CA ARG A 113 12.07 -51.43 -14.26
C ARG A 113 12.35 -52.52 -15.28
N ALA A 114 11.55 -52.61 -16.34
CA ALA A 114 11.76 -53.58 -17.42
C ALA A 114 13.15 -53.42 -18.06
N THR A 115 13.60 -52.16 -18.28
CA THR A 115 14.95 -51.90 -18.81
C THR A 115 16.02 -52.28 -17.80
N ALA A 116 15.80 -52.14 -16.50
CA ALA A 116 16.74 -52.57 -15.46
C ALA A 116 16.85 -54.11 -15.39
N ASP A 117 15.73 -54.84 -15.56
CA ASP A 117 15.69 -56.31 -15.57
C ASP A 117 16.48 -56.86 -16.78
N VAL A 118 16.33 -56.24 -17.96
CA VAL A 118 17.11 -56.59 -19.17
C VAL A 118 18.59 -56.34 -18.96
N LEU A 119 18.97 -55.22 -18.30
CA LEU A 119 20.37 -54.93 -17.96
C LEU A 119 20.94 -55.97 -16.99
N GLN A 120 20.19 -56.39 -16.02
CA GLN A 120 20.59 -57.43 -15.05
C GLN A 120 20.80 -58.79 -15.75
N SER A 121 19.93 -59.17 -16.67
CA SER A 121 20.13 -60.38 -17.49
C SER A 121 21.39 -60.31 -18.34
N ALA A 122 21.64 -59.18 -19.03
CA ALA A 122 22.87 -58.98 -19.82
C ALA A 122 24.13 -58.99 -18.95
N GLN A 123 24.04 -58.59 -17.69
CA GLN A 123 25.15 -58.65 -16.74
C GLN A 123 25.51 -60.13 -16.41
N ALA A 124 24.52 -61.00 -16.25
CA ALA A 124 24.73 -62.44 -16.07
C ALA A 124 25.37 -63.08 -17.31
N ASP A 125 24.97 -62.64 -18.54
CA ASP A 125 25.58 -63.09 -19.78
C ASP A 125 27.04 -62.66 -19.89
N LEU A 126 27.37 -61.47 -19.48
CA LEU A 126 28.75 -60.98 -19.42
C LEU A 126 29.62 -61.82 -18.47
N ASP A 127 29.09 -62.14 -17.28
CA ASP A 127 29.82 -62.93 -16.31
C ASP A 127 30.05 -64.36 -16.83
N ALA A 128 29.07 -64.96 -17.55
CA ALA A 128 29.25 -66.22 -18.22
C ALA A 128 30.33 -66.15 -19.33
N ALA A 129 30.35 -65.07 -20.14
CA ALA A 129 31.34 -64.86 -21.18
C ALA A 129 32.73 -64.70 -20.56
N ARG A 130 32.88 -63.97 -19.46
CA ARG A 130 34.16 -63.82 -18.72
C ARG A 130 34.69 -65.14 -18.19
N SER A 131 33.82 -65.99 -17.63
CA SER A 131 34.21 -67.31 -17.13
C SER A 131 34.75 -68.21 -18.27
N ARG A 132 34.09 -68.20 -19.46
CA ARG A 132 34.55 -68.91 -20.64
C ARG A 132 35.90 -68.36 -21.16
N ALA A 133 36.05 -67.04 -21.20
CA ALA A 133 37.32 -66.44 -21.62
C ALA A 133 38.45 -66.78 -20.66
N GLN A 134 38.22 -66.81 -19.37
CA GLN A 134 39.20 -67.21 -18.38
C GLN A 134 39.60 -68.69 -18.54
N GLU A 135 38.63 -69.58 -18.79
CA GLU A 135 38.94 -71.01 -19.07
C GLU A 135 39.80 -71.14 -20.33
N ALA A 136 39.42 -70.47 -21.44
CA ALA A 136 40.17 -70.52 -22.69
C ALA A 136 41.58 -69.92 -22.54
N GLN A 137 41.76 -68.86 -21.73
CA GLN A 137 43.04 -68.25 -21.42
C GLN A 137 43.96 -69.22 -20.61
N LEU A 138 43.42 -69.87 -19.63
CA LEU A 138 44.12 -70.92 -18.84
C LEU A 138 44.55 -72.12 -19.69
N LYS A 139 43.68 -72.53 -20.65
CA LYS A 139 44.01 -73.59 -21.60
C LYS A 139 45.12 -73.13 -22.55
N LEU A 140 45.04 -71.93 -23.10
CA LEU A 140 46.11 -71.38 -23.93
C LEU A 140 47.45 -71.29 -23.21
N GLN A 141 47.43 -70.85 -21.95
CA GLN A 141 48.65 -70.76 -21.13
C GLN A 141 49.27 -72.14 -20.92
N ARG A 142 48.48 -73.14 -20.56
CA ARG A 142 48.95 -74.54 -20.42
C ARG A 142 49.49 -75.05 -21.72
N THR A 143 48.85 -74.86 -22.89
CA THR A 143 49.28 -75.31 -24.20
C THR A 143 50.57 -74.63 -24.58
N ARG A 144 50.75 -73.34 -24.28
CA ARG A 144 52.02 -72.61 -24.50
C ARG A 144 53.19 -73.18 -23.68
N ASP A 145 52.99 -73.57 -22.43
CA ASP A 145 54.06 -74.16 -21.62
C ASP A 145 54.40 -75.57 -22.07
N LEU A 146 53.44 -76.43 -22.42
CA LEU A 146 53.66 -77.74 -23.02
C LEU A 146 54.35 -77.62 -24.39
N ARG A 147 54.12 -76.57 -25.17
CA ARG A 147 54.78 -76.31 -26.43
C ARG A 147 56.29 -75.95 -26.27
N LYS A 148 56.60 -75.18 -25.27
CA LYS A 148 58.01 -74.90 -24.90
C LYS A 148 58.79 -76.17 -24.60
N ASP A 149 58.11 -77.10 -23.94
CA ASP A 149 58.70 -78.44 -23.64
C ASP A 149 58.69 -79.41 -24.81
N GLY A 150 58.16 -79.00 -26.02
CA GLY A 150 58.08 -79.84 -27.20
C GLY A 150 56.97 -80.91 -27.18
N LEU A 151 56.07 -80.87 -26.29
CA LEU A 151 55.04 -81.94 -25.98
C LEU A 151 53.79 -81.86 -26.84
N VAL A 152 53.50 -80.70 -27.52
CA VAL A 152 52.32 -80.52 -28.35
C VAL A 152 52.68 -79.92 -29.76
N PRO A 153 51.85 -80.24 -30.81
CA PRO A 153 52.01 -79.70 -32.13
C PRO A 153 51.75 -78.16 -32.22
N VAL A 154 52.30 -77.46 -33.26
CA VAL A 154 52.00 -76.01 -33.46
C VAL A 154 50.49 -75.78 -33.70
N ALA A 155 49.83 -76.66 -34.47
CA ALA A 155 48.41 -76.57 -34.77
C ALA A 155 47.49 -76.55 -33.51
N GLU A 156 47.91 -77.21 -32.44
CA GLU A 156 47.17 -77.17 -31.16
C GLU A 156 47.32 -75.85 -30.43
N LEU A 157 48.53 -75.26 -30.48
CA LEU A 157 48.75 -73.88 -29.97
C LEU A 157 47.94 -72.84 -30.73
N ASP A 158 47.97 -72.96 -32.12
CA ASP A 158 47.20 -72.05 -32.97
C ASP A 158 45.67 -72.18 -32.65
N SER A 159 45.15 -73.39 -32.49
CA SER A 159 43.79 -73.64 -32.12
C SER A 159 43.41 -73.02 -30.72
N ALA A 160 44.30 -73.24 -29.73
CA ALA A 160 44.10 -72.67 -28.39
C ALA A 160 44.15 -71.15 -28.41
N THR A 161 45.01 -70.53 -29.26
CA THR A 161 45.06 -69.09 -29.43
C THR A 161 43.80 -68.53 -30.08
N ALA A 162 43.35 -69.14 -31.19
CA ALA A 162 42.10 -68.75 -31.85
C ALA A 162 40.85 -68.87 -30.92
N ASN A 163 40.79 -69.91 -30.10
CA ASN A 163 39.72 -70.08 -29.09
C ASN A 163 39.78 -68.99 -28.01
N ALA A 164 40.95 -68.65 -27.50
CA ALA A 164 41.11 -67.58 -26.53
C ALA A 164 40.73 -66.19 -27.09
N ASP A 165 41.15 -65.90 -28.33
CA ASP A 165 40.83 -64.68 -29.03
C ASP A 165 39.30 -64.57 -29.30
N THR A 166 38.67 -65.68 -29.68
CA THR A 166 37.23 -65.74 -29.87
C THR A 166 36.48 -65.50 -28.57
N ALA A 167 36.89 -66.11 -27.48
CA ALA A 167 36.28 -65.90 -26.15
C ALA A 167 36.51 -64.45 -25.67
N ALA A 168 37.68 -63.87 -25.90
CA ALA A 168 37.92 -62.46 -25.57
C ALA A 168 37.05 -61.51 -26.41
N ALA A 169 36.83 -61.82 -27.69
CA ALA A 169 35.91 -61.05 -28.54
C ALA A 169 34.44 -61.14 -28.05
N GLN A 170 34.01 -62.31 -27.55
CA GLN A 170 32.67 -62.45 -26.93
C GLN A 170 32.51 -61.58 -25.69
N VAL A 171 33.51 -61.47 -24.81
CA VAL A 171 33.51 -60.55 -23.65
C VAL A 171 33.36 -59.12 -24.09
N LYS A 172 34.16 -58.65 -25.07
CA LYS A 172 34.04 -57.28 -25.62
C LYS A 172 32.67 -57.00 -26.20
N GLY A 173 32.05 -57.96 -26.87
CA GLY A 173 30.68 -57.88 -27.39
C GLY A 173 29.65 -57.72 -26.29
N ALA A 174 29.74 -58.54 -25.21
CA ALA A 174 28.85 -58.47 -24.07
C ALA A 174 29.00 -57.13 -23.30
N GLU A 175 30.25 -56.63 -23.14
CA GLU A 175 30.49 -55.30 -22.54
C GLU A 175 29.91 -54.16 -23.39
N ALA A 176 30.00 -54.23 -24.71
CA ALA A 176 29.33 -53.26 -25.58
C ALA A 176 27.82 -53.27 -25.46
N MET A 177 27.22 -54.48 -25.29
CA MET A 177 25.79 -54.63 -25.05
C MET A 177 25.40 -53.99 -23.71
N ILE A 178 26.15 -54.23 -22.63
CA ILE A 178 25.94 -53.62 -21.32
C ILE A 178 25.94 -52.08 -21.45
N ARG A 179 26.96 -51.49 -22.09
CA ARG A 179 27.01 -50.04 -22.29
C ARG A 179 25.78 -49.51 -23.02
N ARG A 180 25.30 -50.19 -24.04
CA ARG A 180 24.08 -49.80 -24.77
C ARG A 180 22.84 -49.89 -23.89
N LEU A 181 22.69 -50.90 -23.09
CA LEU A 181 21.56 -51.09 -22.19
C LEU A 181 21.58 -50.06 -21.03
N GLN A 182 22.79 -49.71 -20.52
CA GLN A 182 22.96 -48.62 -19.55
C GLN A 182 22.49 -47.28 -20.12
N GLN A 183 22.84 -46.97 -21.36
CA GLN A 183 22.34 -45.74 -22.01
C GLN A 183 20.81 -45.77 -22.19
N GLY A 184 20.23 -46.94 -22.50
CA GLY A 184 18.80 -47.15 -22.57
C GLY A 184 18.11 -46.90 -21.21
N ARG A 185 18.68 -47.46 -20.13
CA ARG A 185 18.18 -47.24 -18.75
C ARG A 185 18.25 -45.76 -18.38
N ASP A 186 19.37 -45.07 -18.64
CA ASP A 186 19.53 -43.66 -18.34
C ASP A 186 18.56 -42.77 -19.14
N SER A 187 18.20 -43.21 -20.37
CA SER A 187 17.15 -42.55 -21.15
C SER A 187 15.76 -42.74 -20.50
N SER A 188 15.46 -43.95 -20.04
CA SER A 188 14.19 -44.26 -19.34
C SER A 188 14.09 -43.52 -18.00
N GLU A 189 15.20 -43.38 -17.29
CA GLU A 189 15.26 -42.62 -16.04
C GLU A 189 14.97 -41.11 -16.26
N ARG A 190 15.56 -40.52 -17.32
CA ARG A 190 15.22 -39.13 -17.72
C ARG A 190 13.75 -38.98 -18.08
N ARG A 191 13.15 -39.98 -18.76
CA ARG A 191 11.73 -39.96 -19.10
C ARG A 191 10.83 -40.05 -17.85
N VAL A 192 11.21 -40.82 -16.82
CA VAL A 192 10.52 -40.81 -15.51
C VAL A 192 10.59 -39.43 -14.88
N ALA A 193 11.75 -38.76 -14.89
CA ALA A 193 11.90 -37.42 -14.35
C ALA A 193 11.02 -36.40 -15.09
N GLU A 194 10.96 -36.46 -16.43
CA GLU A 194 10.10 -35.62 -17.26
C GLU A 194 8.60 -35.82 -16.93
N THR A 195 8.15 -37.07 -16.88
CA THR A 195 6.75 -37.35 -16.58
C THR A 195 6.36 -36.99 -15.16
N ARG A 196 7.28 -37.07 -14.19
CA ARG A 196 7.06 -36.62 -12.81
C ARG A 196 6.95 -35.10 -12.74
N ALA A 197 7.76 -34.37 -13.50
CA ALA A 197 7.68 -32.92 -13.57
C ALA A 197 6.34 -32.47 -14.19
N ASP A 198 5.87 -33.17 -15.25
CA ASP A 198 4.54 -32.89 -15.82
C ASP A 198 3.42 -33.18 -14.82
N ALA A 199 3.47 -34.32 -14.11
CA ALA A 199 2.50 -34.65 -13.08
C ALA A 199 2.47 -33.63 -11.93
N ALA A 200 3.63 -33.12 -11.50
CA ALA A 200 3.71 -32.07 -10.49
C ALA A 200 3.06 -30.77 -10.97
N ARG A 201 3.29 -30.37 -12.23
CA ARG A 201 2.65 -29.20 -12.84
C ARG A 201 1.12 -29.32 -12.87
N VAL A 202 0.60 -30.48 -13.25
CA VAL A 202 -0.85 -30.72 -13.30
C VAL A 202 -1.45 -30.81 -11.89
N ALA A 203 -0.73 -31.37 -10.92
CA ALA A 203 -1.14 -31.40 -9.53
C ALA A 203 -1.20 -29.99 -8.91
N ASP A 204 -0.28 -29.06 -9.27
CA ASP A 204 -0.33 -27.66 -8.85
C ASP A 204 -1.58 -26.95 -9.39
N VAL A 205 -1.96 -27.20 -10.65
CA VAL A 205 -3.21 -26.68 -11.23
C VAL A 205 -4.43 -27.19 -10.45
N LEU A 206 -4.44 -28.48 -10.10
CA LEU A 206 -5.52 -29.06 -9.27
C LEU A 206 -5.54 -28.42 -7.87
N ALA A 207 -4.40 -28.25 -7.22
CA ALA A 207 -4.34 -27.63 -5.90
C ALA A 207 -4.87 -26.19 -5.93
N LYS A 208 -4.67 -25.45 -7.01
CA LYS A 208 -5.17 -24.07 -7.20
C LYS A 208 -6.68 -23.98 -7.41
N THR A 209 -7.40 -25.11 -7.57
CA THR A 209 -8.86 -25.10 -7.57
C THR A 209 -9.45 -24.96 -6.16
N ASP A 210 -8.71 -25.30 -5.11
CA ASP A 210 -9.02 -24.98 -3.73
C ASP A 210 -8.42 -23.61 -3.38
N ILE A 211 -9.28 -22.62 -3.17
CA ILE A 211 -8.86 -21.29 -2.82
C ILE A 211 -8.65 -21.21 -1.30
N VAL A 212 -7.46 -20.82 -0.88
CA VAL A 212 -7.09 -20.75 0.54
C VAL A 212 -6.87 -19.30 0.98
N ALA A 213 -7.18 -19.01 2.24
CA ALA A 213 -6.91 -17.73 2.85
C ALA A 213 -5.39 -17.56 3.08
N PRO A 214 -4.73 -16.51 2.53
CA PRO A 214 -3.30 -16.29 2.73
C PRO A 214 -2.96 -15.71 4.10
N ILE A 215 -3.93 -15.06 4.75
CA ILE A 215 -3.82 -14.44 6.08
C ILE A 215 -5.01 -14.83 6.94
N SER A 216 -4.84 -14.79 8.26
CA SER A 216 -5.96 -14.85 9.19
C SER A 216 -6.61 -13.48 9.30
N GLY A 217 -7.94 -13.43 9.39
CA GLY A 217 -8.70 -12.18 9.45
C GLY A 217 -10.19 -12.40 9.30
N ILE A 218 -10.90 -11.36 8.92
CA ILE A 218 -12.35 -11.38 8.65
C ILE A 218 -12.58 -11.14 7.16
N VAL A 219 -13.52 -11.85 6.56
CA VAL A 219 -13.98 -11.61 5.18
C VAL A 219 -14.72 -10.29 5.15
N THR A 220 -14.10 -9.25 4.63
CA THR A 220 -14.68 -7.89 4.60
C THR A 220 -15.46 -7.60 3.33
N ARG A 221 -15.23 -8.37 2.28
CA ARG A 221 -15.92 -8.23 0.99
C ARG A 221 -16.00 -9.58 0.29
N LEU A 222 -17.17 -9.91 -0.26
CA LEU A 222 -17.44 -11.16 -0.97
C LEU A 222 -18.36 -10.88 -2.18
N PRO A 223 -17.81 -10.39 -3.31
CA PRO A 223 -18.60 -9.95 -4.45
C PRO A 223 -19.08 -11.07 -5.35
N VAL A 224 -18.74 -12.34 -5.08
CA VAL A 224 -19.05 -13.50 -5.92
C VAL A 224 -20.08 -14.43 -5.27
N GLN A 225 -20.77 -15.21 -6.11
CA GLN A 225 -21.76 -16.19 -5.67
C GLN A 225 -21.42 -17.60 -6.20
N GLU A 226 -21.94 -18.62 -5.53
CA GLU A 226 -21.85 -20.00 -6.02
C GLU A 226 -22.50 -20.13 -7.41
N GLY A 227 -21.86 -20.87 -8.29
CA GLY A 227 -22.29 -21.05 -9.68
C GLY A 227 -21.71 -20.04 -10.67
N GLU A 228 -21.08 -18.97 -10.18
CA GLU A 228 -20.47 -17.93 -11.02
C GLU A 228 -19.19 -18.43 -11.71
N MET A 229 -18.95 -17.94 -12.92
CA MET A 229 -17.72 -18.21 -13.65
C MET A 229 -16.63 -17.21 -13.21
N VAL A 230 -15.53 -17.74 -12.71
CA VAL A 230 -14.36 -16.92 -12.32
C VAL A 230 -13.27 -17.02 -13.39
N VAL A 231 -12.63 -15.90 -13.64
CA VAL A 231 -11.57 -15.79 -14.63
C VAL A 231 -10.26 -15.36 -13.98
N MET A 232 -9.19 -15.94 -14.47
CA MET A 232 -7.83 -15.55 -14.09
C MET A 232 -7.49 -14.20 -14.72
N GLY A 233 -6.79 -13.34 -13.98
CA GLY A 233 -6.21 -12.11 -14.53
C GLY A 233 -5.18 -12.44 -15.60
N ILE A 234 -5.34 -11.81 -16.77
CA ILE A 234 -4.38 -11.88 -17.88
C ILE A 234 -3.86 -10.49 -18.19
N GLN A 235 -2.80 -10.41 -19.00
CA GLN A 235 -2.17 -9.14 -19.38
C GLN A 235 -3.22 -8.14 -19.92
N GLY A 236 -3.45 -7.04 -19.18
CA GLY A 236 -4.41 -5.99 -19.54
C GLY A 236 -5.84 -6.17 -19.02
N GLN A 237 -6.17 -7.30 -18.37
CA GLN A 237 -7.47 -7.51 -17.71
C GLN A 237 -7.27 -7.98 -16.27
N LEU A 238 -7.93 -7.29 -15.34
CA LEU A 238 -7.99 -7.73 -13.94
C LEU A 238 -8.79 -9.03 -13.86
N GLY A 239 -8.26 -10.00 -13.10
CA GLY A 239 -9.00 -11.23 -12.79
C GLY A 239 -10.18 -10.95 -11.86
N THR A 240 -11.06 -11.93 -11.71
CA THR A 240 -12.16 -11.86 -10.75
C THR A 240 -11.61 -11.86 -9.33
N THR A 241 -11.86 -10.79 -8.57
CA THR A 241 -11.64 -10.79 -7.11
C THR A 241 -12.75 -11.59 -6.45
N LEU A 242 -12.40 -12.67 -5.78
CA LEU A 242 -13.35 -13.56 -5.10
C LEU A 242 -13.78 -12.98 -3.77
N MET A 243 -12.81 -12.53 -2.97
CA MET A 243 -13.07 -11.92 -1.66
C MET A 243 -11.89 -11.10 -1.20
N THR A 244 -12.15 -10.22 -0.21
CA THR A 244 -11.11 -9.51 0.54
C THR A 244 -11.13 -9.99 1.98
N ILE A 245 -9.98 -10.42 2.48
CA ILE A 245 -9.76 -10.77 3.90
C ILE A 245 -8.94 -9.67 4.54
N SER A 246 -9.42 -9.14 5.67
CA SER A 246 -8.76 -8.06 6.39
C SER A 246 -8.46 -8.45 7.83
N ASP A 247 -7.28 -8.12 8.30
CA ASP A 247 -6.90 -8.23 9.71
C ASP A 247 -7.34 -6.95 10.42
N LEU A 248 -8.36 -7.05 11.27
CA LEU A 248 -8.93 -5.92 11.99
C LEU A 248 -8.24 -5.69 13.36
N ALA A 249 -7.17 -6.40 13.68
CA ALA A 249 -6.41 -6.17 14.91
C ALA A 249 -5.67 -4.82 14.89
N ALA A 250 -5.28 -4.34 13.71
CA ALA A 250 -4.69 -3.04 13.52
C ALA A 250 -5.39 -2.30 12.38
N ILE A 251 -5.84 -1.10 12.68
CA ILE A 251 -6.65 -0.27 11.79
C ILE A 251 -5.95 1.06 11.59
N ASP A 252 -5.85 1.48 10.34
CA ASP A 252 -5.30 2.76 9.95
C ASP A 252 -6.41 3.64 9.33
N ALA A 253 -6.37 4.94 9.58
CA ALA A 253 -7.14 5.92 8.83
C ALA A 253 -6.27 6.41 7.65
N GLU A 254 -6.68 6.11 6.44
CA GLU A 254 -6.03 6.57 5.22
C GLU A 254 -6.72 7.84 4.74
N VAL A 255 -6.05 8.98 4.92
CA VAL A 255 -6.60 10.30 4.60
C VAL A 255 -5.85 10.95 3.44
N LYS A 256 -6.56 11.84 2.74
CA LYS A 256 -6.04 12.58 1.58
C LYS A 256 -5.76 14.01 2.00
N VAL A 257 -4.49 14.36 1.99
CA VAL A 257 -4.00 15.68 2.40
C VAL A 257 -3.65 16.50 1.16
N ALA A 258 -4.04 17.77 1.16
CA ALA A 258 -3.70 18.69 0.08
C ALA A 258 -2.18 18.95 -0.02
N GLU A 259 -1.68 19.22 -1.23
CA GLU A 259 -0.26 19.52 -1.49
C GLU A 259 0.28 20.67 -0.63
N ALA A 260 -0.53 21.69 -0.33
CA ALA A 260 -0.14 22.82 0.49
C ALA A 260 0.18 22.45 1.95
N ASP A 261 -0.43 21.39 2.46
CA ASP A 261 -0.36 21.02 3.87
C ASP A 261 0.52 19.80 4.14
N VAL A 262 0.76 18.95 3.14
CA VAL A 262 1.51 17.69 3.32
C VAL A 262 2.93 17.92 3.83
N LEU A 263 3.57 19.03 3.45
CA LEU A 263 4.93 19.37 3.90
C LEU A 263 5.04 19.69 5.40
N ARG A 264 3.89 19.93 6.05
CA ARG A 264 3.81 20.17 7.50
C ARG A 264 3.62 18.87 8.29
N ILE A 265 3.27 17.78 7.61
CA ILE A 265 3.01 16.50 8.25
C ILE A 265 4.29 15.68 8.29
N GLN A 266 4.60 15.15 9.47
CA GLN A 266 5.74 14.31 9.74
C GLN A 266 5.31 13.00 10.41
N LEU A 267 6.17 11.99 10.31
CA LEU A 267 5.96 10.73 11.02
C LEU A 267 5.88 10.97 12.54
N ASP A 268 5.14 10.11 13.22
CA ASP A 268 4.93 10.13 14.67
C ASP A 268 4.11 11.32 15.22
N GLN A 269 3.64 12.24 14.38
CA GLN A 269 2.74 13.30 14.84
C GLN A 269 1.44 12.69 15.36
N ARG A 270 0.93 13.28 16.45
CA ARG A 270 -0.37 12.90 17.02
C ARG A 270 -1.50 13.33 16.09
N ALA A 271 -2.49 12.47 15.95
CA ALA A 271 -3.69 12.78 15.21
C ALA A 271 -4.93 12.36 16.00
N THR A 272 -6.01 13.08 15.79
CA THR A 272 -7.34 12.74 16.29
C THR A 272 -8.20 12.38 15.08
N VAL A 273 -8.76 11.18 15.08
CA VAL A 273 -9.63 10.68 14.00
C VAL A 273 -11.07 10.65 14.50
N THR A 274 -11.95 11.28 13.77
CA THR A 274 -13.40 11.28 14.01
C THR A 274 -14.12 10.59 12.87
N LEU A 275 -15.17 9.84 13.19
CA LEU A 275 -15.98 9.11 12.23
C LEU A 275 -17.41 9.64 12.24
N GLU A 276 -17.98 9.86 11.06
CA GLU A 276 -19.39 10.23 10.96
C GLU A 276 -20.33 9.14 11.50
N ALA A 277 -19.93 7.87 11.32
CA ALA A 277 -20.70 6.71 11.79
C ALA A 277 -20.74 6.57 13.33
N ILE A 278 -19.80 7.21 14.07
CA ILE A 278 -19.71 7.14 15.53
C ILE A 278 -19.49 8.57 16.07
N PRO A 279 -20.52 9.41 16.07
CA PRO A 279 -20.37 10.79 16.46
C PRO A 279 -20.01 10.90 17.96
N GLY A 280 -19.15 11.86 18.27
CA GLY A 280 -18.76 12.18 19.65
C GLY A 280 -17.69 11.28 20.27
N VAL A 281 -17.16 10.30 19.52
CA VAL A 281 -16.06 9.45 19.99
C VAL A 281 -14.81 9.72 19.14
N PRO A 282 -13.87 10.55 19.62
CA PRO A 282 -12.59 10.75 18.94
C PRO A 282 -11.67 9.57 19.19
N PHE A 283 -11.02 9.09 18.15
CA PHE A 283 -9.98 8.08 18.22
C PHE A 283 -8.62 8.75 18.13
N THR A 284 -7.73 8.44 19.06
CA THR A 284 -6.35 8.92 19.02
C THR A 284 -5.50 8.00 18.15
N GLY A 285 -4.52 8.60 17.49
CA GLY A 285 -3.60 7.87 16.65
C GLY A 285 -2.33 8.65 16.36
N ARG A 286 -1.47 8.03 15.55
CA ARG A 286 -0.21 8.63 15.09
C ARG A 286 -0.03 8.44 13.60
N VAL A 287 0.62 9.42 12.98
CA VAL A 287 1.03 9.33 11.57
C VAL A 287 2.11 8.27 11.42
N VAL A 288 1.83 7.22 10.64
CA VAL A 288 2.76 6.10 10.37
C VAL A 288 3.32 6.12 8.95
N GLU A 289 2.62 6.78 8.04
CA GLU A 289 3.06 6.86 6.63
C GLU A 289 2.64 8.20 6.03
N VAL A 290 3.57 8.84 5.31
CA VAL A 290 3.29 10.01 4.49
C VAL A 290 3.69 9.67 3.06
N GLY A 291 2.75 9.73 2.14
CA GLY A 291 2.96 9.38 0.73
C GLY A 291 4.03 10.25 0.07
N ALA A 292 4.99 9.60 -0.58
CA ALA A 292 6.07 10.29 -1.28
C ALA A 292 5.66 10.87 -2.65
N SER A 293 4.49 10.49 -3.16
CA SER A 293 3.95 10.95 -4.44
C SER A 293 2.48 11.33 -4.33
N ALA A 294 2.06 12.27 -5.16
CA ALA A 294 0.65 12.63 -5.26
C ALA A 294 -0.18 11.46 -5.82
N LEU A 295 -1.41 11.37 -5.36
CA LEU A 295 -2.38 10.41 -5.89
C LEU A 295 -2.66 10.70 -7.37
N PRO A 296 -2.88 9.68 -8.21
CA PRO A 296 -3.27 9.89 -9.60
C PRO A 296 -4.62 10.61 -9.67
N ILE A 297 -4.67 11.63 -10.52
CA ILE A 297 -5.90 12.39 -10.75
C ILE A 297 -6.85 11.51 -11.58
N THR A 298 -7.95 11.09 -10.96
CA THR A 298 -9.03 10.35 -11.62
C THR A 298 -10.07 11.36 -12.09
N GLY A 299 -9.97 11.82 -13.34
CA GLY A 299 -10.95 12.75 -13.95
C GLY A 299 -10.33 13.76 -14.92
N THR A 300 -11.16 14.38 -15.74
CA THR A 300 -10.78 15.35 -16.79
C THR A 300 -10.73 16.81 -16.30
N GLY A 301 -10.69 17.06 -14.99
CA GLY A 301 -10.65 18.40 -14.38
C GLY A 301 -9.31 18.72 -13.72
N ALA A 302 -9.04 20.03 -13.49
CA ALA A 302 -7.93 20.50 -12.66
C ALA A 302 -8.21 20.18 -11.17
N ALA A 303 -8.12 18.90 -10.80
CA ALA A 303 -8.26 18.50 -9.41
C ALA A 303 -6.98 18.88 -8.62
N ALA A 304 -7.16 19.34 -7.40
CA ALA A 304 -6.04 19.61 -6.49
C ALA A 304 -5.24 18.31 -6.27
N ARG A 305 -3.93 18.44 -6.21
CA ARG A 305 -3.06 17.30 -5.90
C ARG A 305 -3.20 16.92 -4.44
N GLU A 306 -3.47 15.65 -4.20
CA GLU A 306 -3.62 15.08 -2.87
C GLU A 306 -2.53 14.04 -2.61
N PHE A 307 -2.12 13.96 -1.35
CA PHE A 307 -1.14 13.00 -0.87
C PHE A 307 -1.80 12.08 0.15
N ARG A 308 -1.47 10.80 0.08
CA ARG A 308 -1.96 9.81 1.03
C ARG A 308 -1.18 9.89 2.32
N VAL A 309 -1.89 9.99 3.45
CA VAL A 309 -1.32 9.90 4.79
C VAL A 309 -2.06 8.82 5.57
N LYS A 310 -1.33 7.95 6.25
CA LYS A 310 -1.91 6.93 7.13
C LYS A 310 -1.68 7.28 8.58
N VAL A 311 -2.74 7.25 9.32
CA VAL A 311 -2.78 7.45 10.77
C VAL A 311 -3.18 6.13 11.42
N ARG A 312 -2.29 5.54 12.20
CA ARG A 312 -2.58 4.33 12.98
C ARG A 312 -3.38 4.69 14.22
N LEU A 313 -4.50 4.02 14.43
CA LEU A 313 -5.30 4.17 15.62
C LEU A 313 -4.66 3.41 16.80
N ASP A 314 -4.52 4.06 17.96
CA ASP A 314 -3.91 3.46 19.16
C ASP A 314 -4.79 2.36 19.76
N THR A 315 -6.10 2.52 19.69
CA THR A 315 -7.09 1.58 20.23
C THR A 315 -8.16 1.30 19.17
N PRO A 316 -8.00 0.22 18.39
CA PRO A 316 -9.03 -0.18 17.43
C PRO A 316 -10.29 -0.63 18.18
N ASP A 317 -11.44 -0.08 17.82
CA ASP A 317 -12.76 -0.50 18.30
C ASP A 317 -13.32 -1.59 17.38
N GLY A 318 -13.85 -2.68 17.93
CA GLY A 318 -14.48 -3.77 17.16
C GLY A 318 -15.67 -3.35 16.29
N ARG A 319 -16.17 -2.12 16.43
CA ARG A 319 -17.20 -1.53 15.56
C ARG A 319 -16.64 -0.93 14.28
N LEU A 320 -15.32 -0.67 14.22
CA LEU A 320 -14.69 -0.10 13.04
C LEU A 320 -14.73 -1.11 11.90
N ARG A 321 -15.15 -0.64 10.75
CA ARG A 321 -15.17 -1.43 9.51
C ARG A 321 -14.35 -0.72 8.44
N PRO A 322 -13.52 -1.43 7.66
CA PRO A 322 -12.88 -0.85 6.48
C PRO A 322 -13.92 -0.24 5.54
N GLY A 323 -13.60 0.94 4.98
CA GLY A 323 -14.50 1.70 4.13
C GLY A 323 -15.35 2.77 4.83
N LEU A 324 -15.35 2.85 6.17
CA LEU A 324 -15.98 3.95 6.88
C LEU A 324 -15.25 5.26 6.60
N THR A 325 -16.02 6.32 6.33
CA THR A 325 -15.47 7.67 6.15
C THR A 325 -15.01 8.23 7.50
N CYS A 326 -13.87 8.89 7.49
CA CYS A 326 -13.29 9.52 8.66
C CYS A 326 -12.64 10.85 8.32
N ASP A 327 -12.54 11.73 9.31
CA ASP A 327 -11.75 12.95 9.28
C ASP A 327 -10.62 12.83 10.30
N ALA A 328 -9.39 13.09 9.86
CA ALA A 328 -8.24 13.12 10.73
C ALA A 328 -7.73 14.55 10.90
N GLU A 329 -7.59 14.98 12.12
CA GLU A 329 -6.94 16.22 12.53
C GLU A 329 -5.53 15.89 13.02
N VAL A 330 -4.51 16.18 12.18
CA VAL A 330 -3.10 15.94 12.48
C VAL A 330 -2.51 17.16 13.13
N LEU A 331 -1.96 17.02 14.34
CA LEU A 331 -1.28 18.09 15.07
C LEU A 331 0.10 18.32 14.46
N THR A 332 0.25 19.42 13.70
CA THR A 332 1.50 19.73 12.99
C THR A 332 2.46 20.53 13.84
N ALA A 333 1.96 21.41 14.72
CA ALA A 333 2.80 22.16 15.63
C ALA A 333 2.03 22.53 16.91
N GLU A 334 2.76 22.61 18.02
CA GLU A 334 2.26 23.08 19.30
C GLU A 334 3.26 24.10 19.86
N ARG A 335 2.76 25.27 20.25
CA ARG A 335 3.57 26.30 20.92
C ARG A 335 2.91 26.74 22.21
N GLN A 336 3.72 27.06 23.19
CA GLN A 336 3.25 27.53 24.50
C GLN A 336 3.44 29.05 24.61
N ASN A 337 2.47 29.66 25.31
CA ASN A 337 2.53 31.06 25.72
C ASN A 337 2.72 32.05 24.55
N VAL A 338 1.96 31.90 23.47
CA VAL A 338 2.04 32.77 22.28
C VAL A 338 0.90 33.80 22.25
N LEU A 339 1.21 34.96 21.70
CA LEU A 339 0.21 36.01 21.45
C LEU A 339 -0.50 35.69 20.12
N VAL A 340 -1.82 35.69 20.14
CA VAL A 340 -2.64 35.42 18.97
C VAL A 340 -3.64 36.55 18.71
N VAL A 341 -3.96 36.70 17.44
CA VAL A 341 -5.05 37.56 16.97
C VAL A 341 -5.94 36.77 16.01
N PRO A 342 -7.21 37.15 15.85
CA PRO A 342 -8.04 36.53 14.82
C PRO A 342 -7.43 36.69 13.44
N LEU A 343 -7.44 35.65 12.63
CA LEU A 343 -6.86 35.62 11.27
C LEU A 343 -7.37 36.76 10.39
N GLN A 344 -8.64 37.13 10.55
CA GLN A 344 -9.29 38.22 9.82
C GLN A 344 -8.73 39.63 10.18
N ALA A 345 -8.01 39.79 11.29
CA ALA A 345 -7.41 41.04 11.68
C ALA A 345 -6.08 41.37 10.95
N VAL A 346 -5.48 40.32 10.36
CA VAL A 346 -4.20 40.45 9.66
C VAL A 346 -4.43 40.92 8.24
N VAL A 347 -3.78 42.02 7.87
CA VAL A 347 -3.88 42.62 6.53
C VAL A 347 -2.48 42.77 5.92
N VAL A 348 -2.41 42.65 4.60
CA VAL A 348 -1.18 42.94 3.86
C VAL A 348 -1.35 44.29 3.20
N ARG A 349 -0.37 45.19 3.41
CA ARG A 349 -0.33 46.53 2.83
C ARG A 349 0.96 46.74 2.07
N THR A 350 0.84 47.46 0.98
CA THR A 350 2.01 47.88 0.21
C THR A 350 2.44 49.28 0.70
N ASP A 351 3.68 49.38 1.17
CA ASP A 351 4.31 50.62 1.57
C ASP A 351 4.57 51.54 0.38
N ALA A 352 4.93 52.82 0.67
CA ALA A 352 5.32 53.78 -0.34
C ALA A 352 6.50 53.32 -1.22
N ASP A 353 7.33 52.43 -0.70
CA ASP A 353 8.46 51.81 -1.42
C ASP A 353 8.08 50.60 -2.28
N GLY A 354 6.79 50.27 -2.39
CA GLY A 354 6.28 49.10 -3.15
C GLY A 354 6.50 47.75 -2.44
N ARG A 355 6.87 47.74 -1.17
CA ARG A 355 7.06 46.50 -0.40
C ARG A 355 5.79 46.10 0.34
N GLU A 356 5.43 44.84 0.26
CA GLU A 356 4.32 44.30 1.02
C GLU A 356 4.72 44.09 2.48
N ARG A 357 3.92 44.65 3.40
CA ARG A 357 4.04 44.43 4.84
C ARG A 357 2.78 43.82 5.42
N THR A 358 2.95 42.78 6.16
CA THR A 358 1.88 42.17 6.95
C THR A 358 1.76 42.89 8.29
N GLY A 359 0.57 43.27 8.68
CA GLY A 359 0.31 43.97 9.92
C GLY A 359 -1.14 43.89 10.35
N VAL A 360 -1.44 44.54 11.45
CA VAL A 360 -2.77 44.69 12.00
C VAL A 360 -3.10 46.15 12.24
N PHE A 361 -4.39 46.51 12.18
CA PHE A 361 -4.84 47.82 12.63
C PHE A 361 -5.13 47.80 14.13
N VAL A 362 -4.39 48.59 14.90
CA VAL A 362 -4.61 48.77 16.35
C VAL A 362 -5.52 49.98 16.54
N ALA A 363 -6.59 49.80 17.31
CA ALA A 363 -7.47 50.93 17.68
C ALA A 363 -6.86 51.69 18.88
N ASP A 364 -6.46 52.93 18.61
CA ASP A 364 -5.92 53.84 19.64
C ASP A 364 -6.96 54.97 19.87
N GLY A 365 -7.88 54.72 20.79
CA GLY A 365 -8.98 55.64 21.11
C GLY A 365 -9.94 55.84 19.92
N ARG A 366 -9.81 57.02 19.22
CA ARG A 366 -10.69 57.37 18.10
C ARG A 366 -10.03 57.19 16.73
N ALA A 367 -8.81 56.71 16.67
CA ALA A 367 -8.08 56.49 15.43
C ALA A 367 -7.49 55.08 15.36
N VAL A 368 -7.22 54.61 14.16
CA VAL A 368 -6.50 53.35 13.97
C VAL A 368 -5.08 53.63 13.53
N ARG A 369 -4.15 52.81 13.98
CA ARG A 369 -2.76 52.82 13.55
C ARG A 369 -2.39 51.46 12.97
N PHE A 370 -1.76 51.45 11.79
CA PHE A 370 -1.20 50.25 11.20
C PHE A 370 0.07 49.88 11.95
N GLN A 371 0.10 48.69 12.52
CA GLN A 371 1.25 48.13 13.21
C GLN A 371 1.73 46.88 12.45
N PRO A 372 2.95 46.93 11.87
CA PRO A 372 3.58 45.78 11.26
C PRO A 372 3.78 44.67 12.30
N VAL A 373 3.43 43.44 11.94
CA VAL A 373 3.62 42.27 12.79
C VAL A 373 4.25 41.13 11.98
N THR A 374 5.00 40.28 12.68
CA THR A 374 5.45 39.03 12.10
C THR A 374 4.47 37.95 12.46
N THR A 375 3.95 37.29 11.46
CA THR A 375 2.98 36.18 11.64
C THR A 375 3.72 34.85 11.80
N GLY A 376 3.17 33.98 12.65
CA GLY A 376 3.68 32.63 12.91
C GLY A 376 2.69 31.54 12.52
N LEU A 377 2.43 30.61 13.45
CA LEU A 377 1.51 29.50 13.25
C LEU A 377 0.07 29.98 13.10
N ILE A 378 -0.68 29.26 12.26
CA ILE A 378 -2.14 29.40 12.15
C ILE A 378 -2.77 28.21 12.85
N GLY A 379 -3.75 28.48 13.74
CA GLY A 379 -4.49 27.45 14.46
C GLY A 379 -5.96 27.80 14.58
N GLY A 380 -6.80 27.09 13.84
CA GLY A 380 -8.22 27.39 13.75
C GLY A 380 -8.50 28.77 13.14
N LEU A 381 -9.17 29.66 13.88
CA LEU A 381 -9.50 31.01 13.44
C LEU A 381 -8.48 32.07 13.89
N ASP A 382 -7.42 31.66 14.57
CA ASP A 382 -6.40 32.56 15.12
C ASP A 382 -5.05 32.36 14.45
N ILE A 383 -4.22 33.40 14.48
CA ILE A 383 -2.84 33.39 13.99
C ILE A 383 -1.90 33.94 15.06
N GLU A 384 -0.79 33.29 15.25
CA GLU A 384 0.31 33.75 16.10
C GLU A 384 0.90 35.03 15.52
N VAL A 385 1.11 36.04 16.37
CA VAL A 385 1.74 37.28 15.99
C VAL A 385 2.82 37.68 16.97
N SER A 386 3.86 38.35 16.45
CA SER A 386 4.90 38.97 17.23
C SER A 386 4.97 40.44 16.88
N GLY A 387 5.30 41.28 17.87
CA GLY A 387 5.37 42.75 17.69
C GLY A 387 4.16 43.52 18.24
N LEU A 388 3.29 42.83 19.00
CA LEU A 388 2.16 43.41 19.73
C LEU A 388 2.26 43.12 21.22
N ASN A 389 1.57 43.94 22.02
CA ASN A 389 1.40 43.70 23.44
C ASN A 389 0.06 42.96 23.69
N GLU A 390 0.03 42.18 24.75
CA GLU A 390 -1.21 41.52 25.21
C GLU A 390 -2.28 42.56 25.56
N GLY A 391 -3.53 42.29 25.22
CA GLY A 391 -4.65 43.20 25.45
C GLY A 391 -4.79 44.35 24.43
N THR A 392 -3.88 44.47 23.46
CA THR A 392 -3.97 45.47 22.38
C THR A 392 -5.23 45.26 21.56
N PRO A 393 -6.12 46.26 21.44
CA PRO A 393 -7.36 46.10 20.66
C PRO A 393 -7.01 46.16 19.16
N VAL A 394 -7.18 45.02 18.47
CA VAL A 394 -6.98 44.90 17.04
C VAL A 394 -8.32 44.92 16.29
N VAL A 395 -8.36 45.55 15.14
CA VAL A 395 -9.57 45.64 14.30
C VAL A 395 -9.77 44.31 13.59
N THR A 396 -10.95 43.73 13.78
CA THR A 396 -11.32 42.42 13.19
C THR A 396 -12.39 42.53 12.13
N GLY A 397 -13.06 43.67 12.00
CA GLY A 397 -14.14 43.80 11.02
C GLY A 397 -14.75 45.18 10.94
N PRO A 398 -15.71 45.38 10.04
CA PRO A 398 -16.07 44.53 8.90
C PRO A 398 -14.96 44.48 7.82
N PHE A 399 -14.93 43.42 7.01
CA PHE A 399 -13.86 43.19 6.00
C PHE A 399 -13.67 44.35 5.00
N GLN A 400 -14.77 45.02 4.58
CA GLN A 400 -14.70 46.20 3.74
C GLN A 400 -13.94 47.37 4.43
N ALA A 401 -14.20 47.59 5.72
CA ALA A 401 -13.50 48.59 6.48
C ALA A 401 -12.00 48.31 6.56
N LEU A 402 -11.61 47.07 6.91
CA LEU A 402 -10.22 46.64 6.95
C LEU A 402 -9.47 46.88 5.64
N ARG A 403 -10.14 46.71 4.50
CA ARG A 403 -9.58 46.95 3.17
C ARG A 403 -9.30 48.42 2.91
N ASP A 404 -10.20 49.31 3.36
CA ASP A 404 -10.18 50.74 3.00
C ASP A 404 -9.57 51.64 4.08
N LEU A 405 -9.37 51.12 5.31
CA LEU A 405 -8.77 51.83 6.43
C LEU A 405 -7.36 52.34 6.07
N LYS A 406 -7.09 53.58 6.43
CA LYS A 406 -5.78 54.21 6.32
C LYS A 406 -5.19 54.50 7.72
N ASP A 407 -3.88 54.56 7.79
CA ASP A 407 -3.18 54.90 9.02
C ASP A 407 -3.64 56.29 9.51
N GLY A 408 -3.96 56.44 10.82
CA GLY A 408 -4.47 57.64 11.41
C GLY A 408 -5.96 57.92 11.18
N GLN A 409 -6.70 57.06 10.49
CA GLN A 409 -8.12 57.29 10.21
C GLN A 409 -9.00 57.19 11.46
N ALA A 410 -9.96 58.16 11.56
CA ALA A 410 -10.91 58.17 12.68
C ALA A 410 -11.90 57.01 12.56
N VAL A 411 -12.09 56.25 13.65
CA VAL A 411 -12.99 55.09 13.75
C VAL A 411 -13.87 55.17 14.99
N ARG A 412 -14.99 54.46 14.92
CA ARG A 412 -15.83 54.14 16.09
C ARG A 412 -15.64 52.65 16.42
N THR A 413 -15.04 52.33 17.52
CA THR A 413 -14.84 50.98 17.98
C THR A 413 -16.11 50.38 18.55
N ARG A 414 -16.43 49.15 18.13
CA ARG A 414 -17.46 48.29 18.69
C ARG A 414 -16.79 47.02 19.18
N ALA A 415 -17.02 46.61 20.42
CA ALA A 415 -16.54 45.33 20.88
C ALA A 415 -17.23 44.21 20.05
N ALA A 416 -16.43 43.31 19.48
CA ALA A 416 -17.00 42.16 18.81
C ALA A 416 -17.78 41.30 19.87
N SER A 417 -19.02 40.99 19.56
CA SER A 417 -19.93 40.22 20.40
C SER A 417 -19.61 38.74 20.34
#